data_e2c9099e898fee23be38816797115134
#
_entry.id   e2c9099e898fee23be38816797115134
#
_cell.length_a   1.000
_cell.length_b   1.000
_cell.length_c   1.000
_cell.angle_alpha   90.00
_cell.angle_beta   90.00
_cell.angle_gamma   90.00
#
_symmetry.space_group_name_H-M   'P 1'
#
loop_
_entity.id
_entity.type
_entity.pdbx_description
1 polymer ?
#
loop_
_entity_poly.entity_id
_entity_poly.type
_entity_poly.pdbx_seq_one_letter_code
_entity_poly.pdbx_strand_id
1 'polypeptide(L)'
;MPKLNRSVLVVDDEAIIAELWCIHMEMMGLKVCGTAATADDAISLAQHHRPAIVLMDVRLLGKKDGVDAGVAIHESVGSKVIYITGSQEPDTIKRIKEDHPAAILIKPVADHLLKATVSKVMLDSGA
;
A
#
# COMPACT_ATOMS: atom_id res chain seq x y z
N MET A 1 13.88 8.80 -14.77
CA MET A 1 12.96 8.59 -13.63
C MET A 1 13.75 8.50 -12.34
N PRO A 2 13.35 9.24 -11.31
CA PRO A 2 13.96 9.06 -9.99
C PRO A 2 13.76 7.64 -9.48
N LYS A 3 14.77 7.11 -8.82
CA LYS A 3 14.68 5.78 -8.21
C LYS A 3 13.66 5.75 -7.08
N LEU A 4 13.07 4.57 -6.85
CA LEU A 4 12.26 4.32 -5.67
C LEU A 4 13.16 4.16 -4.45
N ASN A 5 12.69 4.62 -3.30
CA ASN A 5 13.37 4.44 -2.02
C ASN A 5 12.95 3.11 -1.39
N ARG A 6 13.83 2.54 -0.58
CA ARG A 6 13.48 1.36 0.22
C ARG A 6 12.63 1.78 1.42
N SER A 7 11.44 2.28 1.13
CA SER A 7 10.51 2.79 2.14
C SER A 7 9.09 2.31 1.82
N VAL A 8 8.22 2.45 2.80
CA VAL A 8 6.82 2.02 2.72
C VAL A 8 5.91 3.20 3.04
N LEU A 9 4.91 3.41 2.21
CA LEU A 9 3.80 4.32 2.49
C LEU A 9 2.65 3.47 3.02
N VAL A 10 2.05 3.90 4.12
CA VAL A 10 0.92 3.20 4.75
C VAL A 10 -0.36 4.01 4.55
N VAL A 11 -1.38 3.40 3.96
CA VAL A 11 -2.64 4.06 3.64
C VAL A 11 -3.80 3.30 4.27
N ASP A 12 -4.45 3.92 5.25
CA ASP A 12 -5.64 3.39 5.93
C ASP A 12 -6.38 4.55 6.58
N ASP A 13 -7.70 4.56 6.49
CA ASP A 13 -8.51 5.61 7.11
C ASP A 13 -8.68 5.44 8.61
N GLU A 14 -8.33 4.28 9.16
CA GLU A 14 -8.33 4.03 10.59
C GLU A 14 -6.93 4.26 11.16
N ALA A 15 -6.76 5.35 11.91
CA ALA A 15 -5.45 5.76 12.41
C ALA A 15 -4.74 4.69 13.25
N ILE A 16 -5.51 3.93 14.05
CA ILE A 16 -4.94 2.87 14.89
C ILE A 16 -4.36 1.75 14.03
N ILE A 17 -5.06 1.37 12.97
CA ILE A 17 -4.60 0.32 12.06
C ILE A 17 -3.37 0.80 11.29
N ALA A 18 -3.39 2.03 10.79
CA ALA A 18 -2.24 2.61 10.12
C ALA A 18 -1.00 2.61 11.02
N GLU A 19 -1.16 3.00 12.28
CA GLU A 19 -0.07 3.01 13.25
C GLU A 19 0.48 1.61 13.50
N LEU A 20 -0.39 0.61 13.61
CA LEU A 20 0.01 -0.77 13.81
C LEU A 20 0.86 -1.27 12.62
N TRP A 21 0.43 -0.98 11.40
CA TRP A 21 1.20 -1.36 10.21
C TRP A 21 2.55 -0.64 10.17
N CYS A 22 2.60 0.62 10.58
CA CYS A 22 3.88 1.35 10.68
C CYS A 22 4.84 0.65 11.63
N ILE A 23 4.35 0.22 12.79
CA ILE A 23 5.16 -0.50 13.78
C ILE A 23 5.72 -1.80 13.18
N HIS A 24 4.86 -2.56 12.49
CA HIS A 24 5.30 -3.81 11.86
C HIS A 24 6.37 -3.56 10.79
N MET A 25 6.23 -2.52 9.98
CA MET A 25 7.22 -2.19 8.95
C MET A 25 8.55 -1.78 9.58
N GLU A 26 8.50 -0.96 10.61
CA GLU A 26 9.70 -0.53 11.33
C GLU A 26 10.41 -1.69 12.02
N MET A 27 9.66 -2.65 12.56
CA MET A 27 10.21 -3.87 13.13
C MET A 27 10.96 -4.72 12.09
N MET A 28 10.60 -4.60 10.83
CA MET A 28 11.30 -5.25 9.72
C MET A 28 12.53 -4.48 9.25
N GLY A 29 12.83 -3.34 9.87
CA GLY A 29 13.93 -2.48 9.47
C GLY A 29 13.62 -1.60 8.27
N LEU A 30 12.33 -1.44 7.92
CA LEU A 30 11.92 -0.59 6.81
C LEU A 30 11.55 0.80 7.32
N LYS A 31 11.81 1.80 6.50
CA LYS A 31 11.42 3.18 6.79
C LYS A 31 9.98 3.39 6.34
N VAL A 32 9.14 3.94 7.21
CA VAL A 32 7.80 4.40 6.82
C VAL A 32 7.93 5.86 6.44
N CYS A 33 7.63 6.19 5.19
CA CYS A 33 7.78 7.56 4.70
C CYS A 33 6.56 8.43 5.01
N GLY A 34 5.44 7.85 5.41
CA GLY A 34 4.25 8.60 5.79
C GLY A 34 3.02 7.72 5.88
N THR A 35 1.92 8.32 6.30
CA THR A 35 0.61 7.69 6.35
C THR A 35 -0.42 8.59 5.69
N ALA A 36 -1.45 8.00 5.11
CA ALA A 36 -2.54 8.74 4.48
C ALA A 36 -3.88 8.07 4.79
N ALA A 37 -4.93 8.87 4.85
CA ALA A 37 -6.30 8.40 5.08
C ALA A 37 -7.21 8.62 3.86
N THR A 38 -6.73 9.34 2.86
CA THR A 38 -7.47 9.62 1.63
C THR A 38 -6.64 9.23 0.41
N ALA A 39 -7.32 9.01 -0.71
CA ALA A 39 -6.64 8.70 -1.97
C ALA A 39 -5.73 9.84 -2.42
N ASP A 40 -6.19 11.08 -2.32
CA ASP A 40 -5.42 12.24 -2.77
C ASP A 40 -4.14 12.43 -1.95
N ASP A 41 -4.22 12.28 -0.63
CA ASP A 41 -3.03 12.36 0.23
C ASP A 41 -2.05 11.22 -0.06
N ALA A 42 -2.57 10.00 -0.30
CA ALA A 42 -1.74 8.86 -0.64
C ALA A 42 -0.97 9.11 -1.94
N ILE A 43 -1.63 9.60 -2.96
CA ILE A 43 -1.01 9.91 -4.25
C ILE A 43 0.07 10.98 -4.08
N SER A 44 -0.24 12.05 -3.36
CA SER A 44 0.68 13.16 -3.12
C SER A 44 1.94 12.72 -2.38
N LEU A 45 1.76 11.93 -1.30
CA LEU A 45 2.88 11.41 -0.53
C LEU A 45 3.73 10.43 -1.33
N ALA A 46 3.10 9.57 -2.14
CA ALA A 46 3.83 8.64 -2.99
C ALA A 46 4.66 9.37 -4.04
N GLN A 47 4.11 10.41 -4.66
CA GLN A 47 4.84 11.20 -5.65
C GLN A 47 6.03 11.94 -5.03
N HIS A 48 5.87 12.42 -3.80
CA HIS A 48 6.92 13.14 -3.10
C HIS A 48 8.03 12.20 -2.60
N HIS A 49 7.67 11.09 -1.96
CA HIS A 49 8.63 10.21 -1.29
C HIS A 49 9.11 9.05 -2.16
N ARG A 50 8.38 8.68 -3.19
CA ARG A 50 8.69 7.60 -4.12
C ARG A 50 9.00 6.27 -3.40
N PRO A 51 8.05 5.77 -2.58
CA PRO A 51 8.28 4.53 -1.83
C PRO A 51 8.35 3.32 -2.74
N ALA A 52 9.10 2.30 -2.32
CA ALA A 52 9.13 1.04 -3.05
C ALA A 52 7.79 0.31 -2.94
N ILE A 53 7.16 0.39 -1.77
CA ILE A 53 5.92 -0.33 -1.47
C ILE A 53 4.88 0.63 -0.90
N VAL A 54 3.61 0.39 -1.25
CA VAL A 54 2.46 1.03 -0.63
C VAL A 54 1.58 -0.05 -0.04
N LEU A 55 1.31 0.03 1.27
CA LEU A 55 0.26 -0.78 1.90
C LEU A 55 -1.04 0.00 1.77
N MET A 56 -1.98 -0.54 1.01
CA MET A 56 -3.16 0.20 0.57
C MET A 56 -4.45 -0.44 1.04
N ASP A 57 -5.13 0.21 2.00
CA ASP A 57 -6.50 -0.13 2.31
C ASP A 57 -7.41 0.33 1.16
N VAL A 58 -8.41 -0.46 0.82
CA VAL A 58 -9.33 -0.11 -0.26
C VAL A 58 -10.34 0.95 0.18
N ARG A 59 -10.87 0.82 1.40
CA ARG A 59 -11.85 1.80 1.91
C ARG A 59 -11.13 2.98 2.53
N LEU A 60 -11.27 4.15 1.92
CA LEU A 60 -10.65 5.39 2.38
C LEU A 60 -11.70 6.47 2.58
N LEU A 61 -11.32 7.54 3.27
CA LEU A 61 -12.16 8.73 3.38
C LEU A 61 -12.21 9.46 2.04
N GLY A 62 -13.33 10.10 1.75
CA GLY A 62 -13.50 10.86 0.52
C GLY A 62 -14.16 10.04 -0.59
N LYS A 63 -14.17 10.60 -1.80
CA LYS A 63 -14.87 10.00 -2.94
C LYS A 63 -14.09 8.88 -3.61
N LYS A 64 -12.77 8.99 -3.63
CA LYS A 64 -11.88 8.00 -4.24
C LYS A 64 -11.50 6.94 -3.22
N ASP A 65 -11.42 5.70 -3.66
CA ASP A 65 -10.99 4.60 -2.79
C ASP A 65 -9.51 4.23 -3.02
N GLY A 66 -9.06 3.17 -2.32
CA GLY A 66 -7.68 2.72 -2.42
C GLY A 66 -7.32 2.15 -3.79
N VAL A 67 -8.28 1.62 -4.54
CA VAL A 67 -8.01 1.14 -5.90
C VAL A 67 -7.70 2.34 -6.81
N ASP A 68 -8.49 3.41 -6.71
CA ASP A 68 -8.21 4.64 -7.45
C ASP A 68 -6.82 5.18 -7.15
N ALA A 69 -6.46 5.23 -5.87
CA ALA A 69 -5.13 5.70 -5.45
C ALA A 69 -4.02 4.77 -5.94
N GLY A 70 -4.21 3.46 -5.81
CA GLY A 70 -3.22 2.48 -6.20
C GLY A 70 -2.89 2.53 -7.69
N VAL A 71 -3.93 2.66 -8.53
CA VAL A 71 -3.75 2.80 -9.98
C VAL A 71 -2.94 4.06 -10.30
N ALA A 72 -3.32 5.19 -9.70
CA ALA A 72 -2.62 6.46 -9.93
C ALA A 72 -1.16 6.40 -9.46
N ILE A 73 -0.90 5.79 -8.32
CA ILE A 73 0.46 5.65 -7.79
C ILE A 73 1.29 4.73 -8.67
N HIS A 74 0.73 3.59 -9.08
CA HIS A 74 1.43 2.66 -9.97
C HIS A 74 1.82 3.34 -11.27
N GLU A 75 0.91 4.09 -11.87
CA GLU A 75 1.17 4.78 -13.14
C GLU A 75 2.17 5.93 -13.00
N SER A 76 2.06 6.74 -11.93
CA SER A 76 2.87 7.95 -11.80
C SER A 76 4.21 7.73 -11.09
N VAL A 77 4.31 6.73 -10.22
CA VAL A 77 5.49 6.49 -9.39
C VAL A 77 6.15 5.15 -9.68
N GLY A 78 5.34 4.13 -9.94
CA GLY A 78 5.85 2.77 -10.15
C GLY A 78 6.01 1.97 -8.87
N SER A 79 5.52 2.47 -7.73
CA SER A 79 5.54 1.73 -6.47
C SER A 79 4.78 0.42 -6.59
N LYS A 80 5.24 -0.60 -5.88
CA LYS A 80 4.51 -1.87 -5.76
C LYS A 80 3.39 -1.68 -4.75
N VAL A 81 2.16 -1.99 -5.14
CA VAL A 81 0.98 -1.80 -4.28
C VAL A 81 0.52 -3.14 -3.73
N ILE A 82 0.50 -3.23 -2.41
CA ILE A 82 -0.07 -4.36 -1.68
C ILE A 82 -1.42 -3.91 -1.16
N TYR A 83 -2.50 -4.45 -1.71
CA TYR A 83 -3.84 -4.10 -1.27
C TYR A 83 -4.24 -4.94 -0.07
N ILE A 84 -4.81 -4.28 0.93
CA ILE A 84 -5.31 -4.93 2.14
C ILE A 84 -6.77 -4.54 2.28
N THR A 85 -7.67 -5.50 2.10
CA THR A 85 -9.10 -5.21 2.00
C THR A 85 -9.93 -6.15 2.88
N GLY A 86 -10.98 -5.59 3.49
CA GLY A 86 -11.99 -6.39 4.18
C GLY A 86 -13.06 -6.93 3.24
N SER A 87 -13.04 -6.52 1.97
CA SER A 87 -14.04 -6.91 0.99
C SER A 87 -13.52 -7.99 0.05
N GLN A 88 -14.33 -9.02 -0.17
CA GLN A 88 -14.08 -10.05 -1.18
C GLN A 88 -15.08 -9.92 -2.33
N GLU A 89 -15.72 -8.76 -2.46
CA GLU A 89 -16.67 -8.53 -3.56
C GLU A 89 -15.98 -8.70 -4.90
N PRO A 90 -16.57 -9.49 -5.82
CA PRO A 90 -15.94 -9.77 -7.10
C PRO A 90 -15.54 -8.53 -7.90
N ASP A 91 -16.37 -7.51 -7.89
CA ASP A 91 -16.08 -6.28 -8.64
C ASP A 91 -14.88 -5.53 -8.08
N THR A 92 -14.73 -5.47 -6.76
CA THR A 92 -13.59 -4.84 -6.11
C THR A 92 -12.30 -5.60 -6.43
N ILE A 93 -12.33 -6.91 -6.27
CA ILE A 93 -11.17 -7.77 -6.56
C ILE A 93 -10.78 -7.65 -8.03
N LYS A 94 -11.76 -7.61 -8.95
CA LYS A 94 -11.49 -7.44 -10.37
C LYS A 94 -10.78 -6.13 -10.66
N ARG A 95 -11.26 -5.03 -10.08
CA ARG A 95 -10.62 -3.71 -10.24
C ARG A 95 -9.17 -3.72 -9.78
N ILE A 96 -8.89 -4.35 -8.63
CA ILE A 96 -7.53 -4.48 -8.10
C ILE A 96 -6.65 -5.24 -9.08
N LYS A 97 -7.13 -6.38 -9.57
CA LYS A 97 -6.36 -7.27 -10.45
C LYS A 97 -6.06 -6.64 -11.80
N GLU A 98 -6.90 -5.74 -12.27
CA GLU A 98 -6.69 -5.08 -13.56
C GLU A 98 -5.42 -4.22 -13.60
N ASP A 99 -4.94 -3.74 -12.46
CA ASP A 99 -3.74 -2.91 -12.38
C ASP A 99 -2.49 -3.67 -11.92
N HIS A 100 -2.50 -4.99 -12.01
CA HIS A 100 -1.34 -5.82 -11.65
C HIS A 100 -0.81 -5.55 -10.24
N PRO A 101 -1.59 -5.84 -9.19
CA PRO A 101 -1.17 -5.61 -7.81
C PRO A 101 0.03 -6.48 -7.46
N ALA A 102 0.89 -6.00 -6.57
CA ALA A 102 1.96 -6.82 -6.04
C ALA A 102 1.42 -7.95 -5.17
N ALA A 103 0.36 -7.68 -4.41
CA ALA A 103 -0.35 -8.69 -3.62
C ALA A 103 -1.72 -8.17 -3.19
N ILE A 104 -2.59 -9.09 -2.82
CA ILE A 104 -3.90 -8.78 -2.24
C ILE A 104 -4.03 -9.60 -0.96
N LEU A 105 -4.20 -8.91 0.17
CA LEU A 105 -4.40 -9.53 1.47
C LEU A 105 -5.80 -9.22 1.98
N ILE A 106 -6.44 -10.18 2.60
CA ILE A 106 -7.81 -10.04 3.11
C ILE A 106 -7.76 -9.85 4.63
N LYS A 107 -8.43 -8.82 5.14
CA LYS A 107 -8.52 -8.57 6.58
C LYS A 107 -9.38 -9.65 7.26
N PRO A 108 -9.05 -10.05 8.49
CA PRO A 108 -7.89 -9.62 9.29
C PRO A 108 -6.60 -10.30 8.79
N VAL A 109 -5.52 -9.54 8.69
CA VAL A 109 -4.25 -10.04 8.19
C VAL A 109 -3.35 -10.44 9.37
N ALA A 110 -2.87 -11.68 9.38
CA ALA A 110 -1.93 -12.13 10.40
C ALA A 110 -0.58 -11.43 10.20
N ASP A 111 0.07 -11.06 11.30
CA ASP A 111 1.34 -10.32 11.27
C ASP A 111 2.41 -11.03 10.43
N HIS A 112 2.54 -12.34 10.59
CA HIS A 112 3.54 -13.10 9.85
C HIS A 112 3.26 -13.11 8.34
N LEU A 113 1.99 -13.12 7.94
CA LEU A 113 1.63 -13.08 6.53
C LEU A 113 1.93 -11.71 5.92
N LEU A 114 1.61 -10.63 6.65
CA LEU A 114 1.94 -9.27 6.20
C LEU A 114 3.45 -9.13 6.01
N LYS A 115 4.23 -9.55 7.01
CA LYS A 115 5.69 -9.45 6.95
C LYS A 115 6.28 -10.28 5.82
N ALA A 116 5.82 -11.51 5.64
CA ALA A 116 6.29 -12.37 4.56
C ALA A 116 5.98 -11.79 3.18
N THR A 117 4.78 -11.24 3.02
CA THR A 117 4.36 -10.62 1.77
C THR A 117 5.21 -9.39 1.45
N VAL A 118 5.41 -8.52 2.43
CA VAL A 118 6.24 -7.31 2.25
C VAL A 118 7.68 -7.67 1.92
N SER A 119 8.25 -8.64 2.61
CA SER A 119 9.62 -9.10 2.34
C SER A 119 9.77 -9.59 0.90
N LYS A 120 8.83 -10.39 0.43
CA LYS A 120 8.86 -10.92 -0.93
C LYS A 120 8.74 -9.80 -1.96
N VAL A 121 7.79 -8.89 -1.76
CA VAL A 121 7.58 -7.77 -2.70
C VAL A 121 8.80 -6.85 -2.71
N MET A 122 9.41 -6.60 -1.55
CA MET A 122 10.61 -5.77 -1.48
C MET A 122 11.77 -6.38 -2.25
N LEU A 123 11.97 -7.70 -2.15
CA LEU A 123 12.99 -8.40 -2.93
C LEU A 123 12.71 -8.31 -4.43
N ASP A 124 11.47 -8.50 -4.82
CA ASP A 124 11.06 -8.46 -6.23
C ASP A 124 11.16 -7.04 -6.81
N SER A 125 11.08 -6.00 -5.97
CA SER A 125 11.15 -4.61 -6.43
C SER A 125 12.56 -4.17 -6.79
N GLY A 126 13.58 -4.86 -6.29
CA GLY A 126 14.98 -4.48 -6.48
C GLY A 126 15.39 -3.22 -5.71
N ALA A 127 14.52 -2.75 -4.79
CA ALA A 127 14.81 -1.55 -4.01
C ALA A 127 15.63 -1.83 -2.75
#